data_e997d0f7dae56415d2ea3ce54020557a
#
_entry.id   e997d0f7dae56415d2ea3ce54020557a
#
_cell.length_a   1.000
_cell.length_b   1.000
_cell.length_c   1.000
_cell.angle_alpha   90.00
_cell.angle_beta   90.00
_cell.angle_gamma   90.00
#
_symmetry.space_group_name_H-M   'P 1'
#
loop_
_entity.id
_entity.type
_entity.pdbx_description
1 polymer ?
#
loop_
_entity_poly.entity_id
_entity_poly.type
_entity_poly.pdbx_seq_one_letter_code
_entity_poly.pdbx_strand_id
1 'polypeptide(L)'
;MKRKIALGLCASLVTLSLVGCSSTPKEEEKAPETSAPAVEETKAFTGEKTVETVYSEEKNEKLITTVTFEEGKPVDVKMDVKTADGGSRRDAVDAGEYVMANESATWTEQIESFQNFVKENDFDLSKVTLSDEEGHTDAISGVTINVSVYIEGIKQALEEVK
;
A
#
# COMPACT_ATOMS: atom_id res chain seq x y z
N MET A 1 31.92 8.06 26.27
CA MET A 1 31.28 8.97 27.25
C MET A 1 29.87 8.47 27.53
N LYS A 2 29.63 8.04 28.76
CA LYS A 2 28.37 7.44 29.22
C LYS A 2 27.44 8.58 29.66
N ARG A 3 26.19 8.60 29.17
CA ARG A 3 25.12 9.39 29.79
C ARG A 3 23.91 8.50 30.05
N LYS A 4 23.65 8.27 31.32
CA LYS A 4 22.44 7.69 31.91
C LYS A 4 21.45 8.81 32.22
N ILE A 5 20.18 8.64 31.94
CA ILE A 5 19.05 9.40 32.49
C ILE A 5 17.87 8.41 32.46
N ALA A 6 17.45 7.87 33.54
CA ALA A 6 16.61 8.28 34.65
C ALA A 6 15.11 8.08 34.36
N LEU A 7 14.55 7.09 35.12
CA LEU A 7 13.12 6.76 35.24
C LEU A 7 12.30 7.94 35.75
N GLY A 8 11.09 8.09 35.20
CA GLY A 8 10.01 8.86 35.79
C GLY A 8 8.74 8.03 35.91
N LEU A 9 8.49 7.55 37.10
CA LEU A 9 7.32 6.81 37.54
C LEU A 9 6.27 7.83 38.02
N CYS A 10 5.08 7.90 37.43
CA CYS A 10 3.93 8.61 37.99
C CYS A 10 2.74 7.66 38.07
N ALA A 11 2.49 7.22 39.30
CA ALA A 11 1.26 6.58 39.76
C ALA A 11 0.24 7.65 40.09
N SER A 12 -0.98 7.53 39.58
CA SER A 12 -2.13 8.31 40.07
C SER A 12 -3.29 7.38 40.34
N LEU A 13 -3.54 7.18 41.63
CA LEU A 13 -4.78 6.62 42.19
C LEU A 13 -5.90 7.66 42.02
N VAL A 14 -7.08 7.24 41.60
CA VAL A 14 -8.33 7.97 41.87
C VAL A 14 -9.43 7.00 42.30
N THR A 15 -9.92 7.31 43.40
CA THR A 15 -10.87 6.82 44.35
C THR A 15 -12.27 6.49 43.82
N LEU A 16 -12.82 5.37 44.38
CA LEU A 16 -14.25 5.02 44.39
C LEU A 16 -15.07 6.05 45.18
N SER A 17 -16.25 6.35 44.70
CA SER A 17 -17.36 6.89 45.50
C SER A 17 -18.64 6.08 45.24
N LEU A 18 -19.03 5.29 46.22
CA LEU A 18 -20.34 4.65 46.38
C LEU A 18 -21.23 5.55 47.24
N VAL A 19 -22.44 5.87 46.76
CA VAL A 19 -23.62 6.25 47.51
C VAL A 19 -24.81 5.78 46.69
N GLY A 20 -25.69 4.98 47.05
CA GLY A 20 -26.39 4.53 48.24
C GLY A 20 -27.86 4.94 48.23
N CYS A 21 -28.77 3.91 48.25
CA CYS A 21 -30.17 3.86 48.74
C CYS A 21 -31.30 4.39 47.86
N SER A 22 -32.13 3.49 47.34
CA SER A 22 -33.35 2.92 47.93
C SER A 22 -34.65 3.64 47.60
N SER A 23 -35.49 3.02 46.78
CA SER A 23 -36.85 2.58 47.07
C SER A 23 -37.60 2.13 45.80
N THR A 24 -38.13 0.91 45.87
CA THR A 24 -39.11 0.25 44.96
C THR A 24 -40.52 0.64 45.40
N PRO A 25 -41.64 0.38 44.72
CA PRO A 25 -41.88 -0.17 43.37
C PRO A 25 -42.94 0.58 42.55
N LYS A 26 -42.93 0.43 41.21
CA LYS A 26 -44.16 0.13 40.45
C LYS A 26 -43.86 -0.36 39.03
N GLU A 27 -44.43 -1.48 38.79
CA GLU A 27 -44.51 -2.21 37.51
C GLU A 27 -45.16 -1.35 36.44
N GLU A 28 -44.47 -1.18 35.29
CA GLU A 28 -45.10 -1.01 33.98
C GLU A 28 -44.19 -1.62 32.93
N GLU A 29 -44.73 -2.66 32.34
CA GLU A 29 -44.25 -3.45 31.25
C GLU A 29 -44.01 -2.53 30.01
N LYS A 30 -42.74 -2.36 29.57
CA LYS A 30 -42.44 -1.80 28.27
C LYS A 30 -41.45 -2.70 27.55
N ALA A 31 -41.88 -3.12 26.36
CA ALA A 31 -41.19 -4.02 25.46
C ALA A 31 -39.69 -3.72 25.26
N PRO A 32 -38.87 -4.74 24.96
CA PRO A 32 -37.44 -4.56 24.73
C PRO A 32 -37.22 -3.79 23.43
N GLU A 33 -36.68 -2.58 23.53
CA GLU A 33 -36.06 -1.92 22.41
C GLU A 33 -34.85 -2.74 21.97
N THR A 34 -34.99 -3.40 20.86
CA THR A 34 -33.88 -3.98 20.12
C THR A 34 -32.97 -2.84 19.70
N SER A 35 -31.92 -2.61 20.50
CA SER A 35 -30.79 -1.79 20.05
C SER A 35 -30.13 -2.54 18.88
N ALA A 36 -30.39 -2.06 17.67
CA ALA A 36 -29.59 -2.44 16.52
C ALA A 36 -28.10 -2.22 16.83
N PRO A 37 -27.20 -3.15 16.48
CA PRO A 37 -25.79 -2.93 16.65
C PRO A 37 -25.40 -1.69 15.85
N ALA A 38 -24.74 -0.74 16.51
CA ALA A 38 -24.10 0.36 15.83
C ALA A 38 -23.15 -0.25 14.78
N VAL A 39 -23.42 -0.03 13.53
CA VAL A 39 -22.47 -0.32 12.44
C VAL A 39 -21.35 0.67 12.68
N GLU A 40 -20.21 0.19 13.18
CA GLU A 40 -18.97 0.95 13.14
C GLU A 40 -18.69 1.22 11.67
N GLU A 41 -18.86 2.47 11.25
CA GLU A 41 -18.37 2.93 9.96
C GLU A 41 -16.84 2.80 10.00
N THR A 42 -16.33 1.72 9.43
CA THR A 42 -14.89 1.55 9.21
C THR A 42 -14.46 2.67 8.27
N LYS A 43 -13.79 3.69 8.83
CA LYS A 43 -13.28 4.81 8.06
C LYS A 43 -12.35 4.26 6.97
N ALA A 44 -12.68 4.54 5.71
CA ALA A 44 -11.90 4.08 4.57
C ALA A 44 -10.43 4.52 4.70
N PHE A 45 -9.49 3.65 4.34
CA PHE A 45 -8.06 3.88 4.50
C PHE A 45 -7.60 5.05 3.62
N THR A 46 -6.78 5.94 4.18
CA THR A 46 -6.06 6.99 3.46
C THR A 46 -4.59 6.93 3.87
N GLY A 47 -3.70 6.82 2.90
CA GLY A 47 -2.25 6.67 3.13
C GLY A 47 -1.58 5.84 2.05
N GLU A 48 -0.36 5.41 2.32
CA GLU A 48 0.44 4.62 1.38
C GLU A 48 0.56 3.17 1.86
N LYS A 49 0.58 2.23 0.90
CA LYS A 49 0.94 0.83 1.08
C LYS A 49 2.13 0.51 0.20
N THR A 50 3.17 -0.03 0.80
CA THR A 50 4.38 -0.44 0.10
C THR A 50 4.58 -1.94 0.25
N VAL A 51 4.77 -2.62 -0.87
CA VAL A 51 5.08 -4.04 -0.94
C VAL A 51 6.40 -4.27 -1.64
N GLU A 52 7.11 -5.32 -1.24
CA GLU A 52 8.31 -5.81 -1.92
C GLU A 52 7.98 -7.16 -2.58
N THR A 53 8.20 -7.26 -3.90
CA THR A 53 8.07 -8.51 -4.64
C THR A 53 9.41 -8.89 -5.28
N VAL A 54 9.59 -10.16 -5.64
CA VAL A 54 10.78 -10.57 -6.37
C VAL A 54 10.75 -9.99 -7.77
N TYR A 55 11.77 -9.24 -8.15
CA TYR A 55 11.96 -8.74 -9.51
C TYR A 55 12.82 -9.70 -10.33
N SER A 56 13.94 -10.14 -9.77
CA SER A 56 14.84 -11.14 -10.37
C SER A 56 15.51 -11.95 -9.26
N GLU A 57 15.24 -13.26 -9.22
CA GLU A 57 15.93 -14.17 -8.30
C GLU A 57 17.41 -14.29 -8.62
N GLU A 58 17.74 -14.38 -9.92
CA GLU A 58 19.13 -14.52 -10.39
C GLU A 58 20.00 -13.35 -9.95
N LYS A 59 19.46 -12.13 -10.02
CA LYS A 59 20.17 -10.90 -9.67
C LYS A 59 19.93 -10.45 -8.23
N ASN A 60 19.12 -11.21 -7.47
CA ASN A 60 18.69 -10.83 -6.11
C ASN A 60 18.12 -9.40 -6.05
N GLU A 61 17.28 -9.07 -7.04
CA GLU A 61 16.62 -7.77 -7.15
C GLU A 61 15.16 -7.84 -6.71
N LYS A 62 14.66 -6.77 -6.10
CA LYS A 62 13.29 -6.66 -5.61
C LYS A 62 12.58 -5.48 -6.25
N LEU A 63 11.33 -5.70 -6.65
CA LEU A 63 10.43 -4.60 -7.02
C LEU A 63 9.82 -4.02 -5.73
N ILE A 64 9.92 -2.72 -5.59
CA ILE A 64 9.26 -1.94 -4.56
C ILE A 64 8.07 -1.25 -5.22
N THR A 65 6.88 -1.56 -4.77
CA THR A 65 5.64 -0.94 -5.26
C THR A 65 4.96 -0.20 -4.12
N THR A 66 4.75 1.09 -4.28
CA THR A 66 4.01 1.93 -3.33
C THR A 66 2.73 2.43 -4.00
N VAL A 67 1.58 2.12 -3.42
CA VAL A 67 0.27 2.62 -3.87
C VAL A 67 -0.27 3.60 -2.83
N THR A 68 -0.66 4.78 -3.28
CA THR A 68 -1.31 5.80 -2.45
C THR A 68 -2.83 5.63 -2.54
N PHE A 69 -3.50 5.68 -1.40
CA PHE A 69 -4.95 5.55 -1.27
C PHE A 69 -5.56 6.82 -0.68
N GLU A 70 -6.70 7.22 -1.19
CA GLU A 70 -7.57 8.23 -0.62
C GLU A 70 -8.98 7.64 -0.44
N GLU A 71 -9.49 7.67 0.79
CA GLU A 71 -10.80 7.13 1.13
C GLU A 71 -11.03 5.68 0.61
N GLY A 72 -10.01 4.84 0.74
CA GLY A 72 -10.02 3.42 0.32
C GLY A 72 -9.83 3.20 -1.19
N LYS A 73 -9.65 4.25 -1.99
CA LYS A 73 -9.42 4.16 -3.43
C LYS A 73 -7.94 4.40 -3.75
N PRO A 74 -7.32 3.59 -4.62
CA PRO A 74 -5.98 3.87 -5.10
C PRO A 74 -6.01 5.10 -6.03
N VAL A 75 -5.06 6.03 -5.84
CA VAL A 75 -4.96 7.29 -6.60
C VAL A 75 -3.60 7.51 -7.24
N ASP A 76 -2.54 6.92 -6.69
CA ASP A 76 -1.20 6.98 -7.28
C ASP A 76 -0.45 5.68 -7.07
N VAL A 77 0.53 5.42 -7.95
CA VAL A 77 1.45 4.28 -7.83
C VAL A 77 2.86 4.71 -8.20
N LYS A 78 3.83 4.30 -7.38
CA LYS A 78 5.26 4.48 -7.62
C LYS A 78 5.97 3.14 -7.57
N MET A 79 6.90 2.93 -8.50
CA MET A 79 7.65 1.71 -8.58
C MET A 79 9.14 1.98 -8.74
N ASP A 80 9.95 1.15 -8.11
CA ASP A 80 11.38 1.12 -8.29
C ASP A 80 11.90 -0.31 -8.10
N VAL A 81 13.07 -0.60 -8.62
CA VAL A 81 13.76 -1.86 -8.39
C VAL A 81 14.95 -1.62 -7.47
N LYS A 82 14.91 -2.27 -6.31
CA LYS A 82 16.03 -2.33 -5.39
C LYS A 82 17.02 -3.37 -5.88
N THR A 83 18.23 -2.92 -6.19
CA THR A 83 19.33 -3.74 -6.66
C THR A 83 19.96 -4.56 -5.53
N ALA A 84 20.77 -5.57 -5.87
CA ALA A 84 21.38 -6.48 -4.89
C ALA A 84 22.28 -5.78 -3.86
N ASP A 85 22.91 -4.68 -4.24
CA ASP A 85 23.73 -3.82 -3.38
C ASP A 85 22.90 -2.83 -2.54
N GLY A 86 21.58 -2.83 -2.71
CA GLY A 86 20.64 -1.95 -2.00
C GLY A 86 20.37 -0.62 -2.68
N GLY A 87 20.92 -0.38 -3.87
CA GLY A 87 20.68 0.81 -4.69
C GLY A 87 19.29 0.82 -5.34
N SER A 88 18.99 1.93 -6.02
CA SER A 88 17.78 2.18 -6.81
C SER A 88 18.11 2.03 -8.29
N ARG A 89 17.23 1.38 -9.06
CA ARG A 89 17.39 1.32 -10.52
C ARG A 89 17.12 2.67 -11.16
N ARG A 90 16.19 3.46 -10.60
CA ARG A 90 15.96 4.83 -11.07
C ARG A 90 17.23 5.66 -10.96
N ASP A 91 17.90 5.60 -9.81
CA ASP A 91 19.15 6.32 -9.61
C ASP A 91 20.24 5.83 -10.58
N ALA A 92 20.33 4.54 -10.83
CA ALA A 92 21.28 3.96 -11.78
C ALA A 92 21.00 4.39 -13.24
N VAL A 93 19.72 4.52 -13.63
CA VAL A 93 19.34 5.06 -14.93
C VAL A 93 19.74 6.53 -15.05
N ASP A 94 19.43 7.33 -14.02
CA ASP A 94 19.74 8.77 -14.00
C ASP A 94 21.25 9.04 -14.01
N ALA A 95 22.04 8.16 -13.39
CA ALA A 95 23.50 8.20 -13.40
C ALA A 95 24.10 7.68 -14.73
N GLY A 96 23.29 7.09 -15.62
CA GLY A 96 23.76 6.43 -16.85
C GLY A 96 24.48 5.09 -16.62
N GLU A 97 24.33 4.52 -15.41
CA GLU A 97 24.92 3.23 -15.01
C GLU A 97 24.06 2.03 -15.45
N TYR A 98 22.76 2.27 -15.68
CA TYR A 98 21.83 1.28 -16.23
C TYR A 98 21.28 1.76 -17.57
N VAL A 99 21.60 1.03 -18.63
CA VAL A 99 21.16 1.31 -19.99
C VAL A 99 20.50 0.08 -20.58
N MET A 100 19.31 0.24 -21.15
CA MET A 100 18.63 -0.84 -21.87
C MET A 100 19.20 -0.94 -23.28
N ALA A 101 19.70 -2.12 -23.64
CA ALA A 101 20.26 -2.34 -24.97
C ALA A 101 19.16 -2.35 -26.03
N ASN A 102 19.40 -1.62 -27.14
CA ASN A 102 18.51 -1.54 -28.31
C ASN A 102 17.11 -0.94 -28.05
N GLU A 103 16.88 -0.27 -26.94
CA GLU A 103 15.63 0.40 -26.63
C GLU A 103 15.71 1.90 -26.88
N SER A 104 14.60 2.48 -27.38
CA SER A 104 14.49 3.92 -27.60
C SER A 104 14.12 4.70 -26.35
N ALA A 105 13.52 4.03 -25.35
CA ALA A 105 13.11 4.59 -24.07
C ALA A 105 13.89 3.94 -22.92
N THR A 106 14.23 4.73 -21.93
CA THR A 106 14.88 4.25 -20.71
C THR A 106 13.92 3.39 -19.88
N TRP A 107 14.46 2.60 -18.96
CA TRP A 107 13.63 1.84 -18.01
C TRP A 107 12.70 2.77 -17.23
N THR A 108 13.19 3.93 -16.78
CA THR A 108 12.40 4.92 -16.03
C THR A 108 11.21 5.44 -16.85
N GLU A 109 11.44 5.82 -18.11
CA GLU A 109 10.36 6.26 -19.00
C GLU A 109 9.31 5.19 -19.23
N GLN A 110 9.72 3.94 -19.39
CA GLN A 110 8.79 2.82 -19.61
C GLN A 110 7.96 2.52 -18.35
N ILE A 111 8.58 2.50 -17.16
CA ILE A 111 7.83 2.26 -15.92
C ILE A 111 6.89 3.42 -15.57
N GLU A 112 7.25 4.66 -15.90
CA GLU A 112 6.37 5.82 -15.76
C GLU A 112 5.17 5.76 -16.72
N SER A 113 5.40 5.32 -17.96
CA SER A 113 4.30 5.09 -18.92
C SER A 113 3.34 4.01 -18.42
N PHE A 114 3.86 2.92 -17.86
CA PHE A 114 3.04 1.88 -17.24
C PHE A 114 2.24 2.40 -16.03
N GLN A 115 2.89 3.13 -15.11
CA GLN A 115 2.24 3.72 -13.94
C GLN A 115 1.12 4.71 -14.34
N ASN A 116 1.38 5.55 -15.35
CA ASN A 116 0.38 6.50 -15.85
C ASN A 116 -0.82 5.77 -16.48
N PHE A 117 -0.57 4.73 -17.28
CA PHE A 117 -1.64 3.92 -17.85
C PHE A 117 -2.54 3.29 -16.78
N VAL A 118 -1.94 2.75 -15.71
CA VAL A 118 -2.69 2.17 -14.59
C VAL A 118 -3.56 3.23 -13.90
N LYS A 119 -3.02 4.42 -13.64
CA LYS A 119 -3.76 5.54 -13.04
C LYS A 119 -4.91 6.02 -13.93
N GLU A 120 -4.65 6.21 -15.22
CA GLU A 120 -5.65 6.66 -16.20
C GLU A 120 -6.80 5.65 -16.39
N ASN A 121 -6.57 4.40 -16.04
CA ASN A 121 -7.57 3.33 -16.06
C ASN A 121 -8.11 2.96 -14.66
N ASP A 122 -8.04 3.88 -13.68
CA ASP A 122 -8.60 3.70 -12.33
C ASP A 122 -8.10 2.40 -11.64
N PHE A 123 -6.84 2.02 -11.87
CA PHE A 123 -6.25 0.77 -11.37
C PHE A 123 -6.95 -0.51 -11.85
N ASP A 124 -7.73 -0.44 -12.93
CA ASP A 124 -8.27 -1.64 -13.59
C ASP A 124 -7.17 -2.37 -14.36
N LEU A 125 -6.48 -3.27 -13.67
CA LEU A 125 -5.36 -4.04 -14.23
C LEU A 125 -5.78 -4.98 -15.37
N SER A 126 -7.07 -5.23 -15.58
CA SER A 126 -7.56 -6.02 -16.71
C SER A 126 -7.35 -5.32 -18.06
N LYS A 127 -7.11 -4.00 -18.05
CA LYS A 127 -6.77 -3.21 -19.24
C LYS A 127 -5.32 -3.43 -19.69
N VAL A 128 -4.45 -3.92 -18.81
CA VAL A 128 -3.08 -4.30 -19.20
C VAL A 128 -3.11 -5.73 -19.71
N THR A 129 -3.40 -5.88 -21.02
CA THR A 129 -3.40 -7.20 -21.66
C THR A 129 -1.97 -7.61 -22.02
N LEU A 130 -1.56 -8.81 -21.59
CA LEU A 130 -0.26 -9.35 -21.96
C LEU A 130 -0.30 -9.87 -23.41
N SER A 131 0.75 -9.58 -24.20
CA SER A 131 0.87 -9.98 -25.59
C SER A 131 1.59 -11.32 -25.77
N ASP A 132 2.32 -11.77 -24.76
CA ASP A 132 3.07 -13.02 -24.77
C ASP A 132 3.18 -13.67 -23.37
N GLU A 133 3.79 -14.87 -23.33
CA GLU A 133 4.05 -15.63 -22.10
C GLU A 133 5.20 -15.04 -21.27
N GLU A 134 6.02 -14.16 -21.84
CA GLU A 134 7.11 -13.47 -21.16
C GLU A 134 6.61 -12.26 -20.36
N GLY A 135 5.36 -11.84 -20.59
CA GLY A 135 4.72 -10.78 -19.83
C GLY A 135 4.85 -9.38 -20.44
N HIS A 136 5.10 -9.29 -21.74
CA HIS A 136 5.07 -8.02 -22.46
C HIS A 136 3.63 -7.57 -22.75
N THR A 137 3.45 -6.31 -23.16
CA THR A 137 2.15 -5.74 -23.47
C THR A 137 2.18 -4.83 -24.68
N ASP A 138 1.16 -4.94 -25.54
CA ASP A 138 0.90 -4.00 -26.62
C ASP A 138 -0.13 -2.92 -26.25
N ALA A 139 -0.69 -3.01 -25.02
CA ALA A 139 -1.68 -2.05 -24.55
C ALA A 139 -1.10 -0.66 -24.27
N ILE A 140 0.22 -0.57 -24.08
CA ILE A 140 0.92 0.66 -23.67
C ILE A 140 2.04 0.96 -24.66
N SER A 141 1.86 2.03 -25.43
CA SER A 141 2.85 2.43 -26.43
C SER A 141 4.20 2.75 -25.80
N GLY A 142 5.28 2.20 -26.36
CA GLY A 142 6.65 2.44 -25.89
C GLY A 142 7.07 1.67 -24.65
N VAL A 143 6.24 0.75 -24.16
CA VAL A 143 6.58 -0.17 -23.06
C VAL A 143 6.94 -1.53 -23.66
N THR A 144 8.20 -1.92 -23.55
CA THR A 144 8.77 -3.18 -24.05
C THR A 144 9.31 -4.07 -22.95
N ILE A 145 9.26 -3.58 -21.69
CA ILE A 145 9.65 -4.37 -20.52
C ILE A 145 8.55 -5.38 -20.16
N ASN A 146 8.94 -6.47 -19.51
CA ASN A 146 7.99 -7.41 -18.91
C ASN A 146 7.18 -6.68 -17.80
N VAL A 147 5.85 -6.56 -18.00
CA VAL A 147 4.96 -5.86 -17.07
C VAL A 147 4.29 -6.77 -16.04
N SER A 148 4.40 -8.09 -16.17
CA SER A 148 3.72 -9.04 -15.29
C SER A 148 4.12 -8.90 -13.82
N VAL A 149 5.41 -8.67 -13.54
CA VAL A 149 5.91 -8.45 -12.19
C VAL A 149 5.38 -7.16 -11.55
N TYR A 150 5.19 -6.11 -12.36
CA TYR A 150 4.64 -4.84 -11.90
C TYR A 150 3.15 -4.94 -11.61
N ILE A 151 2.39 -5.68 -12.45
CA ILE A 151 0.98 -6.01 -12.20
C ILE A 151 0.85 -6.75 -10.85
N GLU A 152 1.71 -7.72 -10.59
CA GLU A 152 1.69 -8.47 -9.33
C GLU A 152 1.98 -7.58 -8.12
N GLY A 153 2.96 -6.70 -8.21
CA GLY A 153 3.24 -5.73 -7.15
C GLY A 153 2.05 -4.83 -6.82
N ILE A 154 1.33 -4.33 -7.85
CA ILE A 154 0.12 -3.53 -7.62
C ILE A 154 -0.98 -4.37 -6.97
N LYS A 155 -1.24 -5.60 -7.45
CA LYS A 155 -2.25 -6.49 -6.86
C LYS A 155 -2.01 -6.70 -5.38
N GLN A 156 -0.78 -7.01 -4.98
CA GLN A 156 -0.42 -7.20 -3.58
C GLN A 156 -0.65 -5.94 -2.75
N ALA A 157 -0.25 -4.75 -3.26
CA ALA A 157 -0.49 -3.50 -2.56
C ALA A 157 -1.99 -3.17 -2.40
N LEU A 158 -2.82 -3.48 -3.41
CA LEU A 158 -4.27 -3.30 -3.36
C LEU A 158 -4.94 -4.26 -2.35
N GLU A 159 -4.38 -5.45 -2.12
CA GLU A 159 -4.90 -6.42 -1.16
C GLU A 159 -4.69 -6.00 0.30
N GLU A 160 -3.68 -5.18 0.58
CA GLU A 160 -3.38 -4.66 1.92
C GLU A 160 -4.47 -3.71 2.49
N VAL A 161 -5.45 -3.30 1.68
CA VAL A 161 -6.48 -2.31 2.06
C VAL A 161 -7.91 -2.90 2.02
N LYS A 162 -8.03 -4.19 1.69
CA LYS A 162 -9.33 -4.89 1.64
C LYS A 162 -9.83 -5.30 3.02
#